data_84310376a40446b1a03a73b91dc84838
#
_entry.id   84310376a40446b1a03a73b91dc84838
#
_cell.length_a   1.000
_cell.length_b   1.000
_cell.length_c   1.000
_cell.angle_alpha   90.00
_cell.angle_beta   90.00
_cell.angle_gamma   90.00
#
_symmetry.space_group_name_H-M   'P 1'
#
loop_
_entity.id
_entity.type
_entity.pdbx_description
1 polymer ?
#
loop_
_entity_poly.entity_id
_entity_poly.type
_entity_poly.pdbx_seq_one_letter_code
_entity_poly.pdbx_strand_id
1 'polypeptide(L)'
;MSPQKLKRTLQKELRAKRTNRQKAGLLGALLLIVLVVGGAYLLWNRYRPAALLQQGIRLEQQNDLTNALISYAQLIEHYAASKEAADALYRGGRILQQDLGEDQRALLYYLQLEKDYPQSRLVAAAQQEAAELTKYRLDNCGQAIPIYQRLMEQSDEDADRYQYEIADCYARLKNWSQAAIEFEALLGSFPQSELGALSGYRLADSWLLSNQREKARVGFEQLITIHPKSRIAQEARFRLAEMLEEEEHLKKALQAYSALTGYPRQDLLKQKILHLKERIARKKKVL
;
A
#
# COMPACT_ATOMS: atom_id res chain seq x y z
N MET A 1 -42.13 77.35 -35.44
CA MET A 1 -42.08 76.71 -34.08
C MET A 1 -41.74 77.78 -33.08
N SER A 2 -42.49 77.90 -31.96
CA SER A 2 -42.27 79.02 -31.03
C SER A 2 -40.95 78.79 -30.25
N PRO A 3 -40.18 79.84 -29.91
CA PRO A 3 -38.87 79.69 -29.20
C PRO A 3 -38.99 78.93 -27.86
N GLN A 4 -40.14 78.92 -27.28
CA GLN A 4 -40.44 78.22 -25.99
C GLN A 4 -40.53 76.68 -26.18
N LYS A 5 -41.03 76.19 -27.33
CA LYS A 5 -41.07 74.77 -27.67
C LYS A 5 -39.74 74.22 -27.93
N LEU A 6 -38.86 74.96 -28.63
CA LEU A 6 -37.47 74.58 -28.93
C LEU A 6 -36.64 74.43 -27.64
N LYS A 7 -36.83 75.39 -26.68
CA LYS A 7 -36.14 75.36 -25.40
C LYS A 7 -36.49 74.13 -24.55
N ARG A 8 -37.77 73.73 -24.57
CA ARG A 8 -38.31 72.58 -23.86
C ARG A 8 -37.79 71.24 -24.44
N THR A 9 -37.69 71.10 -25.75
CA THR A 9 -37.15 69.91 -26.43
C THR A 9 -35.66 69.80 -26.19
N LEU A 10 -34.88 70.85 -26.31
CA LEU A 10 -33.43 70.88 -25.99
C LEU A 10 -33.18 70.50 -24.49
N GLN A 11 -34.00 71.03 -23.59
CA GLN A 11 -33.84 70.63 -22.16
C GLN A 11 -34.20 69.18 -21.92
N LYS A 12 -35.17 68.57 -22.60
CA LYS A 12 -35.47 67.13 -22.51
C LYS A 12 -34.37 66.29 -23.06
N GLU A 13 -33.79 66.65 -24.21
CA GLU A 13 -32.64 65.93 -24.79
C GLU A 13 -31.40 66.01 -23.91
N LEU A 14 -31.12 67.18 -23.33
CA LEU A 14 -29.96 67.32 -22.41
C LEU A 14 -30.16 66.52 -21.14
N ARG A 15 -31.37 66.48 -20.58
CA ARG A 15 -31.70 65.60 -19.41
C ARG A 15 -31.59 64.13 -19.79
N ALA A 16 -32.09 63.69 -20.94
CA ALA A 16 -31.96 62.32 -21.44
C ALA A 16 -30.51 61.91 -21.64
N LYS A 17 -29.68 62.78 -22.25
CA LYS A 17 -28.23 62.54 -22.40
C LYS A 17 -27.52 62.47 -21.07
N ARG A 18 -27.88 63.29 -20.06
CA ARG A 18 -27.29 63.26 -18.73
C ARG A 18 -27.65 61.98 -17.95
N THR A 19 -28.93 61.54 -18.05
CA THR A 19 -29.36 60.29 -17.41
C THR A 19 -28.74 59.05 -18.08
N ASN A 20 -28.59 59.05 -19.40
CA ASN A 20 -27.91 57.96 -20.10
C ASN A 20 -26.40 57.91 -19.77
N ARG A 21 -25.73 59.07 -19.64
CA ARG A 21 -24.33 59.13 -19.17
C ARG A 21 -24.17 58.63 -17.76
N GLN A 22 -25.10 58.97 -16.82
CA GLN A 22 -25.11 58.47 -15.48
C GLN A 22 -25.37 56.97 -15.41
N LYS A 23 -26.31 56.44 -16.20
CA LYS A 23 -26.56 55.00 -16.31
C LYS A 23 -25.36 54.24 -16.89
N ALA A 24 -24.71 54.78 -17.91
CA ALA A 24 -23.49 54.24 -18.47
C ALA A 24 -22.30 54.20 -17.48
N GLY A 25 -22.19 55.30 -16.69
CA GLY A 25 -21.21 55.34 -15.59
C GLY A 25 -21.46 54.32 -14.48
N LEU A 26 -22.74 54.15 -14.07
CA LEU A 26 -23.15 53.14 -13.11
C LEU A 26 -22.91 51.70 -13.62
N LEU A 27 -23.21 51.43 -14.89
CA LEU A 27 -22.94 50.13 -15.52
C LEU A 27 -21.45 49.86 -15.63
N GLY A 28 -20.65 50.87 -15.94
CA GLY A 28 -19.17 50.75 -15.96
C GLY A 28 -18.59 50.47 -14.58
N ALA A 29 -19.08 51.15 -13.55
CA ALA A 29 -18.68 50.90 -12.15
C ALA A 29 -19.05 49.49 -11.68
N LEU A 30 -20.30 49.03 -12.00
CA LEU A 30 -20.74 47.68 -11.70
C LEU A 30 -19.85 46.60 -12.38
N LEU A 31 -19.53 46.77 -13.66
CA LEU A 31 -18.63 45.91 -14.41
C LEU A 31 -17.23 45.85 -13.76
N LEU A 32 -16.73 46.98 -13.35
CA LEU A 32 -15.43 47.09 -12.69
C LEU A 32 -15.40 46.35 -11.33
N ILE A 33 -16.46 46.49 -10.56
CA ILE A 33 -16.64 45.75 -9.29
C ILE A 33 -16.68 44.25 -9.55
N VAL A 34 -17.45 43.80 -10.55
CA VAL A 34 -17.52 42.38 -10.91
C VAL A 34 -16.16 41.83 -11.34
N LEU A 35 -15.39 42.61 -12.11
CA LEU A 35 -14.03 42.22 -12.52
C LEU A 35 -13.06 42.16 -11.33
N VAL A 36 -13.11 43.11 -10.41
CA VAL A 36 -12.28 43.14 -9.20
C VAL A 36 -12.63 42.00 -8.26
N VAL A 37 -13.90 41.81 -7.94
CA VAL A 37 -14.37 40.74 -7.07
C VAL A 37 -14.11 39.37 -7.71
N GLY A 38 -14.40 39.21 -9.01
CA GLY A 38 -14.09 37.99 -9.75
C GLY A 38 -12.60 37.69 -9.80
N GLY A 39 -11.77 38.68 -10.06
CA GLY A 39 -10.31 38.55 -10.03
C GLY A 39 -9.78 38.19 -8.64
N ALA A 40 -10.28 38.85 -7.60
CA ALA A 40 -9.93 38.52 -6.21
C ALA A 40 -10.35 37.10 -5.83
N TYR A 41 -11.55 36.67 -6.23
CA TYR A 41 -12.00 35.30 -6.03
C TYR A 41 -11.14 34.26 -6.75
N LEU A 42 -10.76 34.52 -8.02
CA LEU A 42 -9.87 33.62 -8.76
C LEU A 42 -8.49 33.51 -8.13
N LEU A 43 -7.93 34.64 -7.67
CA LEU A 43 -6.65 34.65 -6.94
C LEU A 43 -6.78 33.90 -5.61
N TRP A 44 -7.83 34.16 -4.85
CA TRP A 44 -8.11 33.44 -3.60
C TRP A 44 -8.19 31.94 -3.82
N ASN A 45 -8.98 31.50 -4.81
CA ASN A 45 -9.16 30.09 -5.13
C ASN A 45 -7.85 29.42 -5.62
N ARG A 46 -6.95 30.20 -6.24
CA ARG A 46 -5.64 29.71 -6.69
C ARG A 46 -4.63 29.50 -5.56
N TYR A 47 -4.63 30.38 -4.56
CA TYR A 47 -3.62 30.34 -3.47
C TYR A 47 -4.10 29.63 -2.20
N ARG A 48 -5.39 29.50 -2.02
CA ARG A 48 -5.98 28.89 -0.82
C ARG A 48 -5.58 27.43 -0.61
N PRO A 49 -5.54 26.55 -1.64
CA PRO A 49 -5.09 25.16 -1.50
C PRO A 49 -3.69 25.04 -0.90
N ALA A 50 -2.73 25.79 -1.44
CA ALA A 50 -1.35 25.79 -0.94
C ALA A 50 -1.27 26.30 0.51
N ALA A 51 -2.08 27.31 0.86
CA ALA A 51 -2.11 27.84 2.22
C ALA A 51 -2.68 26.82 3.22
N LEU A 52 -3.74 26.08 2.85
CA LEU A 52 -4.31 25.01 3.68
C LEU A 52 -3.33 23.86 3.87
N LEU A 53 -2.63 23.44 2.80
CA LEU A 53 -1.60 22.41 2.90
C LEU A 53 -0.49 22.85 3.85
N GLN A 54 0.04 24.07 3.71
CA GLN A 54 1.07 24.61 4.60
C GLN A 54 0.59 24.77 6.05
N GLN A 55 -0.66 25.09 6.26
CA GLN A 55 -1.27 25.12 7.59
C GLN A 55 -1.29 23.73 8.20
N GLY A 56 -1.77 22.71 7.46
CA GLY A 56 -1.77 21.32 7.91
C GLY A 56 -0.36 20.83 8.26
N ILE A 57 0.63 21.10 7.40
CA ILE A 57 2.04 20.72 7.64
C ILE A 57 2.59 21.37 8.93
N ARG A 58 2.29 22.63 9.16
CA ARG A 58 2.73 23.32 10.40
C ARG A 58 2.10 22.71 11.65
N LEU A 59 0.83 22.39 11.60
CA LEU A 59 0.10 21.73 12.69
C LEU A 59 0.65 20.31 12.95
N GLU A 60 0.95 19.55 11.89
CA GLU A 60 1.63 18.26 11.97
C GLU A 60 2.99 18.39 12.69
N GLN A 61 3.82 19.39 12.32
CA GLN A 61 5.09 19.66 12.97
C GLN A 61 4.96 20.07 14.45
N GLN A 62 3.84 20.67 14.82
CA GLN A 62 3.50 21.03 16.20
C GLN A 62 2.86 19.88 16.98
N ASN A 63 2.72 18.71 16.37
CA ASN A 63 2.03 17.55 16.90
C ASN A 63 0.53 17.80 17.20
N ASP A 64 -0.06 18.81 16.54
CA ASP A 64 -1.52 19.06 16.58
C ASP A 64 -2.20 18.30 15.43
N LEU A 65 -2.22 16.98 15.55
CA LEU A 65 -2.64 16.07 14.49
C LEU A 65 -4.12 16.22 14.14
N THR A 66 -4.94 16.54 15.13
CA THR A 66 -6.39 16.75 14.92
C THR A 66 -6.66 17.94 14.01
N ASN A 67 -6.03 19.09 14.31
CA ASN A 67 -6.21 20.28 13.48
C ASN A 67 -5.50 20.16 12.12
N ALA A 68 -4.39 19.41 12.05
CA ALA A 68 -3.75 19.05 10.78
C ALA A 68 -4.71 18.27 9.88
N LEU A 69 -5.36 17.23 10.40
CA LEU A 69 -6.37 16.44 9.66
C LEU A 69 -7.57 17.28 9.23
N ILE A 70 -8.03 18.21 10.07
CA ILE A 70 -9.10 19.14 9.69
C ILE A 70 -8.66 20.02 8.50
N SER A 71 -7.44 20.54 8.52
CA SER A 71 -6.90 21.35 7.42
C SER A 71 -6.78 20.55 6.13
N TYR A 72 -6.33 19.28 6.21
CA TYR A 72 -6.23 18.37 5.07
C TYR A 72 -7.62 17.98 4.55
N ALA A 73 -8.58 17.69 5.43
CA ALA A 73 -9.96 17.39 5.05
C ALA A 73 -10.63 18.56 4.31
N GLN A 74 -10.47 19.79 4.81
CA GLN A 74 -10.97 20.99 4.13
C GLN A 74 -10.37 21.16 2.73
N LEU A 75 -9.06 20.87 2.58
CA LEU A 75 -8.38 20.93 1.29
C LEU A 75 -8.94 19.88 0.32
N ILE A 76 -9.12 18.64 0.76
CA ILE A 76 -9.65 17.54 -0.04
C ILE A 76 -11.10 17.81 -0.45
N GLU A 77 -11.93 18.31 0.46
CA GLU A 77 -13.36 18.54 0.23
C GLU A 77 -13.62 19.72 -0.70
N HIS A 78 -12.96 20.85 -0.45
CA HIS A 78 -13.28 22.10 -1.15
C HIS A 78 -12.37 22.40 -2.35
N TYR A 79 -11.22 21.75 -2.44
CA TYR A 79 -10.20 21.99 -3.49
C TYR A 79 -9.69 20.70 -4.12
N ALA A 80 -10.58 19.73 -4.32
CA ALA A 80 -10.24 18.42 -4.89
C ALA A 80 -9.52 18.50 -6.26
N ALA A 81 -9.76 19.55 -7.06
CA ALA A 81 -9.06 19.72 -8.34
C ALA A 81 -7.62 20.25 -8.20
N SER A 82 -7.17 20.57 -6.98
CA SER A 82 -5.81 21.08 -6.75
C SER A 82 -4.79 19.94 -6.63
N LYS A 83 -3.56 20.18 -7.06
CA LYS A 83 -2.45 19.23 -6.88
C LYS A 83 -2.10 18.99 -5.41
N GLU A 84 -2.36 19.98 -4.57
CA GLU A 84 -2.13 19.95 -3.13
C GLU A 84 -3.05 18.96 -2.40
N ALA A 85 -4.19 18.62 -2.98
CA ALA A 85 -5.11 17.65 -2.38
C ALA A 85 -4.53 16.22 -2.36
N ALA A 86 -3.70 15.85 -3.35
CA ALA A 86 -2.97 14.59 -3.32
C ALA A 86 -1.97 14.51 -2.16
N ASP A 87 -1.22 15.62 -1.91
CA ASP A 87 -0.32 15.69 -0.75
C ASP A 87 -1.10 15.61 0.58
N ALA A 88 -2.27 16.26 0.65
CA ALA A 88 -3.14 16.22 1.84
C ALA A 88 -3.68 14.80 2.11
N LEU A 89 -4.09 14.08 1.08
CA LEU A 89 -4.52 12.68 1.20
C LEU A 89 -3.39 11.79 1.71
N TYR A 90 -2.20 11.90 1.14
CA TYR A 90 -1.06 11.09 1.56
C TYR A 90 -0.67 11.37 3.01
N ARG A 91 -0.52 12.65 3.39
CA ARG A 91 -0.16 13.05 4.76
C ARG A 91 -1.23 12.69 5.78
N GLY A 92 -2.50 12.95 5.43
CA GLY A 92 -3.64 12.58 6.28
C GLY A 92 -3.72 11.07 6.49
N GLY A 93 -3.49 10.27 5.43
CA GLY A 93 -3.39 8.81 5.51
C GLY A 93 -2.28 8.36 6.47
N ARG A 94 -1.10 8.97 6.38
CA ARG A 94 0.02 8.65 7.29
C ARG A 94 -0.29 8.97 8.75
N ILE A 95 -0.87 10.13 9.04
CA ILE A 95 -1.28 10.50 10.41
C ILE A 95 -2.29 9.47 10.95
N LEU A 96 -3.29 9.13 10.15
CA LEU A 96 -4.31 8.15 10.54
C LEU A 96 -3.69 6.77 10.84
N GLN A 97 -2.73 6.33 10.02
CA GLN A 97 -2.08 5.03 10.15
C GLN A 97 -1.07 4.98 11.30
N GLN A 98 -0.12 5.94 11.32
CA GLN A 98 1.06 5.85 12.18
C GLN A 98 0.82 6.41 13.57
N ASP A 99 0.08 7.50 13.66
CA ASP A 99 -0.10 8.24 14.92
C ASP A 99 -1.41 7.89 15.62
N LEU A 100 -2.50 7.69 14.86
CA LEU A 100 -3.83 7.45 15.42
C LEU A 100 -4.25 5.97 15.39
N GLY A 101 -3.61 5.13 14.61
CA GLY A 101 -3.96 3.72 14.47
C GLY A 101 -5.31 3.48 13.78
N GLU A 102 -5.80 4.47 13.04
CA GLU A 102 -7.08 4.41 12.33
C GLU A 102 -6.92 3.80 10.92
N ASP A 103 -6.50 2.53 10.88
CA ASP A 103 -6.05 1.83 9.69
C ASP A 103 -7.06 1.83 8.53
N GLN A 104 -8.33 1.61 8.81
CA GLN A 104 -9.37 1.61 7.77
C GLN A 104 -9.55 2.98 7.14
N ARG A 105 -9.48 4.05 7.93
CA ARG A 105 -9.55 5.42 7.41
C ARG A 105 -8.31 5.79 6.61
N ALA A 106 -7.13 5.37 7.09
CA ALA A 106 -5.88 5.56 6.36
C ALA A 106 -5.93 4.91 4.98
N LEU A 107 -6.42 3.66 4.91
CA LEU A 107 -6.59 2.94 3.65
C LEU A 107 -7.50 3.70 2.68
N LEU A 108 -8.60 4.27 3.15
CA LEU A 108 -9.50 5.07 2.30
C LEU A 108 -8.79 6.29 1.71
N TYR A 109 -7.95 6.98 2.48
CA TYR A 109 -7.16 8.12 2.01
C TYR A 109 -6.17 7.72 0.91
N TYR A 110 -5.46 6.60 1.07
CA TYR A 110 -4.52 6.10 0.05
C TYR A 110 -5.23 5.65 -1.24
N LEU A 111 -6.34 4.93 -1.12
CA LEU A 111 -7.15 4.50 -2.27
C LEU A 111 -7.81 5.68 -2.99
N GLN A 112 -8.25 6.70 -2.24
CA GLN A 112 -8.77 7.92 -2.83
C GLN A 112 -7.68 8.67 -3.61
N LEU A 113 -6.45 8.75 -3.08
CA LEU A 113 -5.32 9.36 -3.79
C LEU A 113 -5.06 8.65 -5.12
N GLU A 114 -4.97 7.32 -5.12
CA GLU A 114 -4.79 6.52 -6.33
C GLU A 114 -5.89 6.79 -7.36
N LYS A 115 -7.15 6.80 -6.91
CA LYS A 115 -8.32 6.96 -7.76
C LYS A 115 -8.43 8.36 -8.36
N ASP A 116 -8.33 9.40 -7.51
CA ASP A 116 -8.65 10.77 -7.88
C ASP A 116 -7.44 11.50 -8.47
N TYR A 117 -6.21 11.05 -8.17
CA TYR A 117 -4.95 11.66 -8.61
C TYR A 117 -3.97 10.67 -9.24
N PRO A 118 -4.37 9.91 -10.28
CA PRO A 118 -3.55 8.81 -10.83
C PRO A 118 -2.21 9.27 -11.42
N GLN A 119 -2.06 10.56 -11.72
CA GLN A 119 -0.81 11.15 -12.22
C GLN A 119 0.06 11.77 -11.11
N SER A 120 -0.33 11.65 -9.85
CA SER A 120 0.46 12.14 -8.74
C SER A 120 1.70 11.26 -8.52
N ARG A 121 2.84 11.90 -8.28
CA ARG A 121 4.08 11.21 -7.85
C ARG A 121 3.92 10.40 -6.55
N LEU A 122 2.85 10.64 -5.80
CA LEU A 122 2.58 9.97 -4.52
C LEU A 122 1.77 8.67 -4.69
N VAL A 123 1.31 8.34 -5.90
CA VAL A 123 0.47 7.15 -6.13
C VAL A 123 1.22 5.88 -5.73
N ALA A 124 2.44 5.67 -6.22
CA ALA A 124 3.22 4.48 -5.87
C ALA A 124 3.45 4.36 -4.36
N ALA A 125 3.80 5.45 -3.69
CA ALA A 125 3.98 5.46 -2.24
C ALA A 125 2.65 5.18 -1.50
N ALA A 126 1.54 5.75 -1.95
CA ALA A 126 0.22 5.48 -1.35
C ALA A 126 -0.24 4.03 -1.57
N GLN A 127 0.01 3.47 -2.75
CA GLN A 127 -0.26 2.05 -3.03
C GLN A 127 0.58 1.13 -2.14
N GLN A 128 1.87 1.44 -1.93
CA GLN A 128 2.73 0.65 -1.05
C GLN A 128 2.21 0.68 0.39
N GLU A 129 1.92 1.86 0.93
CA GLU A 129 1.33 1.99 2.27
C GLU A 129 -0.02 1.24 2.37
N ALA A 130 -0.89 1.37 1.35
CA ALA A 130 -2.16 0.67 1.29
C ALA A 130 -1.99 -0.85 1.26
N ALA A 131 -1.04 -1.39 0.49
CA ALA A 131 -0.77 -2.81 0.39
C ALA A 131 -0.26 -3.39 1.72
N GLU A 132 0.74 -2.73 2.32
CA GLU A 132 1.32 -3.13 3.60
C GLU A 132 0.29 -3.06 4.73
N LEU A 133 -0.48 -1.97 4.79
CA LEU A 133 -1.57 -1.79 5.75
C LEU A 133 -2.62 -2.88 5.63
N THR A 134 -3.06 -3.16 4.40
CA THR A 134 -4.09 -4.16 4.10
C THR A 134 -3.60 -5.56 4.46
N LYS A 135 -2.36 -5.91 4.13
CA LYS A 135 -1.77 -7.23 4.41
C LYS A 135 -1.49 -7.45 5.88
N TYR A 136 -0.79 -6.49 6.53
CA TYR A 136 -0.16 -6.76 7.83
C TYR A 136 -0.97 -6.26 9.02
N ARG A 137 -1.77 -5.19 8.86
CA ARG A 137 -2.55 -4.62 9.95
C ARG A 137 -4.03 -4.97 9.87
N LEU A 138 -4.59 -5.00 8.66
CA LEU A 138 -5.98 -5.39 8.44
C LEU A 138 -6.15 -6.90 8.16
N ASP A 139 -5.05 -7.64 8.03
CA ASP A 139 -4.99 -9.09 7.74
C ASP A 139 -5.86 -9.49 6.54
N ASN A 140 -5.91 -8.65 5.52
CA ASN A 140 -6.74 -8.84 4.34
C ASN A 140 -5.91 -9.05 3.07
N CYS A 141 -5.32 -10.24 2.96
CA CYS A 141 -4.52 -10.63 1.80
C CYS A 141 -5.30 -10.59 0.48
N GLY A 142 -6.62 -10.86 0.51
CA GLY A 142 -7.44 -10.79 -0.71
C GLY A 142 -7.50 -9.40 -1.33
N GLN A 143 -7.51 -8.36 -0.52
CA GLN A 143 -7.45 -6.97 -1.00
C GLN A 143 -6.01 -6.49 -1.26
N ALA A 144 -5.01 -7.05 -0.59
CA ALA A 144 -3.62 -6.67 -0.78
C ALA A 144 -3.04 -7.14 -2.13
N ILE A 145 -3.41 -8.35 -2.59
CA ILE A 145 -2.92 -8.94 -3.85
C ILE A 145 -3.07 -7.98 -5.05
N PRO A 146 -4.27 -7.46 -5.38
CA PRO A 146 -4.41 -6.56 -6.53
C PRO A 146 -3.64 -5.25 -6.39
N ILE A 147 -3.35 -4.79 -5.16
CA ILE A 147 -2.53 -3.59 -4.96
C ILE A 147 -1.06 -3.91 -5.28
N TYR A 148 -0.52 -5.03 -4.78
CA TYR A 148 0.83 -5.48 -5.12
C TYR A 148 1.00 -5.77 -6.61
N GLN A 149 -0.01 -6.31 -7.29
CA GLN A 149 0.02 -6.52 -8.74
C GLN A 149 0.20 -5.19 -9.49
N ARG A 150 -0.56 -4.15 -9.14
CA ARG A 150 -0.40 -2.82 -9.75
C ARG A 150 0.96 -2.19 -9.46
N LEU A 151 1.50 -2.37 -8.25
CA LEU A 151 2.85 -1.91 -7.90
C LEU A 151 3.91 -2.61 -8.75
N MET A 152 3.78 -3.92 -8.95
CA MET A 152 4.70 -4.71 -9.77
C MET A 152 4.68 -4.29 -11.25
N GLU A 153 3.51 -3.91 -11.79
CA GLU A 153 3.39 -3.38 -13.16
C GLU A 153 4.04 -2.00 -13.35
N GLN A 154 4.25 -1.24 -12.26
CA GLN A 154 4.77 0.12 -12.29
C GLN A 154 6.26 0.23 -11.99
N SER A 155 6.88 -0.79 -11.39
CA SER A 155 8.27 -0.76 -10.93
C SER A 155 8.95 -2.09 -11.19
N ASP A 156 9.98 -2.06 -12.03
CA ASP A 156 10.86 -3.23 -12.25
C ASP A 156 11.82 -3.45 -11.07
N GLU A 157 12.16 -2.39 -10.32
CA GLU A 157 13.19 -2.43 -9.26
C GLU A 157 12.73 -3.26 -8.04
N ASP A 158 11.46 -3.16 -7.65
CA ASP A 158 10.89 -3.88 -6.49
C ASP A 158 9.97 -5.05 -6.92
N ALA A 159 9.98 -5.44 -8.20
CA ALA A 159 9.04 -6.42 -8.74
C ALA A 159 9.17 -7.79 -8.06
N ASP A 160 10.38 -8.21 -7.70
CA ASP A 160 10.64 -9.46 -6.97
C ASP A 160 10.04 -9.42 -5.55
N ARG A 161 10.14 -8.28 -4.86
CA ARG A 161 9.51 -8.06 -3.56
C ARG A 161 8.00 -8.13 -3.66
N TYR A 162 7.39 -7.43 -4.62
CA TYR A 162 5.95 -7.47 -4.79
C TYR A 162 5.44 -8.86 -5.20
N GLN A 163 6.17 -9.56 -6.05
CA GLN A 163 5.88 -10.95 -6.39
C GLN A 163 5.91 -11.86 -5.16
N TYR A 164 6.90 -11.67 -4.26
CA TYR A 164 6.96 -12.37 -2.99
C TYR A 164 5.75 -12.08 -2.11
N GLU A 165 5.35 -10.81 -1.99
CA GLU A 165 4.21 -10.38 -1.17
C GLU A 165 2.89 -10.99 -1.67
N ILE A 166 2.71 -11.10 -3.00
CA ILE A 166 1.59 -11.79 -3.64
C ILE A 166 1.58 -13.28 -3.28
N ALA A 167 2.73 -13.95 -3.46
CA ALA A 167 2.87 -15.36 -3.14
C ALA A 167 2.59 -15.67 -1.67
N ASP A 168 3.14 -14.84 -0.76
CA ASP A 168 2.89 -14.96 0.68
C ASP A 168 1.43 -14.70 1.04
N CYS A 169 0.76 -13.76 0.36
CA CYS A 169 -0.68 -13.55 0.52
C CYS A 169 -1.49 -14.81 0.14
N TYR A 170 -1.19 -15.44 -0.97
CA TYR A 170 -1.86 -16.70 -1.33
C TYR A 170 -1.59 -17.80 -0.30
N ALA A 171 -0.38 -17.89 0.24
CA ALA A 171 -0.05 -18.84 1.31
C ALA A 171 -0.85 -18.55 2.60
N ARG A 172 -0.98 -17.28 3.01
CA ARG A 172 -1.80 -16.88 4.17
C ARG A 172 -3.28 -17.20 3.96
N LEU A 173 -3.79 -17.08 2.75
CA LEU A 173 -5.14 -17.50 2.36
C LEU A 173 -5.29 -19.02 2.25
N LYS A 174 -4.23 -19.80 2.53
CA LYS A 174 -4.17 -21.25 2.40
C LYS A 174 -4.42 -21.75 0.97
N ASN A 175 -4.28 -20.87 -0.01
CA ASN A 175 -4.27 -21.24 -1.43
C ASN A 175 -2.86 -21.70 -1.84
N TRP A 176 -2.46 -22.86 -1.31
CA TRP A 176 -1.10 -23.38 -1.43
C TRP A 176 -0.67 -23.62 -2.88
N SER A 177 -1.61 -24.03 -3.72
CA SER A 177 -1.33 -24.26 -5.14
C SER A 177 -0.99 -22.96 -5.87
N GLN A 178 -1.74 -21.89 -5.62
CA GLN A 178 -1.44 -20.59 -6.21
C GLN A 178 -0.17 -19.98 -5.62
N ALA A 179 0.01 -20.11 -4.29
CA ALA A 179 1.25 -19.67 -3.64
C ALA A 179 2.49 -20.32 -4.28
N ALA A 180 2.43 -21.63 -4.57
CA ALA A 180 3.52 -22.33 -5.25
C ALA A 180 3.79 -21.77 -6.65
N ILE A 181 2.74 -21.49 -7.44
CA ILE A 181 2.89 -20.88 -8.78
C ILE A 181 3.59 -19.52 -8.68
N GLU A 182 3.17 -18.67 -7.74
CA GLU A 182 3.73 -17.33 -7.59
C GLU A 182 5.18 -17.35 -7.08
N PHE A 183 5.53 -18.25 -6.14
CA PHE A 183 6.92 -18.42 -5.71
C PHE A 183 7.81 -19.01 -6.83
N GLU A 184 7.29 -19.94 -7.64
CA GLU A 184 8.00 -20.48 -8.80
C GLU A 184 8.25 -19.39 -9.86
N ALA A 185 7.24 -18.54 -10.12
CA ALA A 185 7.36 -17.39 -11.00
C ALA A 185 8.45 -16.41 -10.51
N LEU A 186 8.52 -16.13 -9.20
CA LEU A 186 9.56 -15.29 -8.61
C LEU A 186 10.95 -15.87 -8.90
N LEU A 187 11.16 -17.15 -8.61
CA LEU A 187 12.46 -17.80 -8.81
C LEU A 187 12.87 -17.84 -10.28
N GLY A 188 11.92 -17.99 -11.19
CA GLY A 188 12.16 -17.98 -12.63
C GLY A 188 12.45 -16.59 -13.20
N SER A 189 11.68 -15.58 -12.77
CA SER A 189 11.80 -14.23 -13.29
C SER A 189 12.92 -13.42 -12.64
N PHE A 190 13.24 -13.70 -11.36
CA PHE A 190 14.21 -12.96 -10.56
C PHE A 190 15.27 -13.86 -9.94
N PRO A 191 16.12 -14.57 -10.74
CA PRO A 191 17.07 -15.56 -10.24
C PRO A 191 18.17 -14.97 -9.34
N GLN A 192 18.37 -13.66 -9.36
CA GLN A 192 19.36 -12.96 -8.52
C GLN A 192 18.73 -12.26 -7.31
N SER A 193 17.42 -12.46 -7.08
CA SER A 193 16.73 -11.86 -5.93
C SER A 193 17.32 -12.35 -4.60
N GLU A 194 17.51 -11.44 -3.67
CA GLU A 194 17.88 -11.77 -2.29
C GLU A 194 16.81 -12.62 -1.59
N LEU A 195 15.57 -12.56 -2.08
CA LEU A 195 14.44 -13.38 -1.60
C LEU A 195 14.49 -14.82 -2.14
N GLY A 196 15.42 -15.17 -3.05
CA GLY A 196 15.46 -16.46 -3.72
C GLY A 196 15.48 -17.65 -2.77
N ALA A 197 16.36 -17.62 -1.74
CA ALA A 197 16.43 -18.71 -0.77
C ALA A 197 15.13 -18.85 0.05
N LEU A 198 14.54 -17.74 0.47
CA LEU A 198 13.29 -17.73 1.22
C LEU A 198 12.12 -18.20 0.35
N SER A 199 12.07 -17.73 -0.90
CA SER A 199 11.03 -18.12 -1.87
C SER A 199 11.11 -19.61 -2.21
N GLY A 200 12.30 -20.16 -2.38
CA GLY A 200 12.50 -21.60 -2.60
C GLY A 200 12.02 -22.46 -1.42
N TYR A 201 12.26 -22.01 -0.20
CA TYR A 201 11.71 -22.66 0.99
C TYR A 201 10.17 -22.59 1.00
N ARG A 202 9.58 -21.42 0.77
CA ARG A 202 8.13 -21.19 0.75
C ARG A 202 7.45 -21.95 -0.37
N LEU A 203 8.10 -22.07 -1.53
CA LEU A 203 7.64 -22.90 -2.64
C LEU A 203 7.53 -24.37 -2.22
N ALA A 204 8.62 -24.93 -1.67
CA ALA A 204 8.64 -26.32 -1.22
C ALA A 204 7.61 -26.58 -0.10
N ASP A 205 7.47 -25.64 0.84
CA ASP A 205 6.45 -25.72 1.90
C ASP A 205 5.02 -25.65 1.32
N SER A 206 4.78 -24.81 0.30
CA SER A 206 3.50 -24.74 -0.41
C SER A 206 3.16 -26.04 -1.15
N TRP A 207 4.16 -26.67 -1.78
CA TRP A 207 3.96 -28.01 -2.37
C TRP A 207 3.63 -29.06 -1.31
N LEU A 208 4.29 -29.02 -0.16
CA LEU A 208 4.01 -29.94 0.95
C LEU A 208 2.56 -29.78 1.44
N LEU A 209 2.15 -28.55 1.67
CA LEU A 209 0.81 -28.20 2.17
C LEU A 209 -0.30 -28.45 1.13
N SER A 210 0.05 -28.45 -0.17
CA SER A 210 -0.87 -28.86 -1.25
C SER A 210 -0.79 -30.36 -1.58
N ASN A 211 -0.20 -31.16 -0.69
CA ASN A 211 -0.05 -32.63 -0.80
C ASN A 211 0.83 -33.10 -1.99
N GLN A 212 1.73 -32.24 -2.48
CA GLN A 212 2.71 -32.58 -3.52
C GLN A 212 4.07 -32.96 -2.87
N ARG A 213 4.07 -34.01 -2.03
CA ARG A 213 5.18 -34.35 -1.13
C ARG A 213 6.51 -34.56 -1.86
N GLU A 214 6.52 -35.24 -3.00
CA GLU A 214 7.77 -35.50 -3.74
C GLU A 214 8.37 -34.22 -4.33
N LYS A 215 7.54 -33.31 -4.86
CA LYS A 215 8.02 -31.98 -5.29
C LYS A 215 8.59 -31.20 -4.12
N ALA A 216 7.94 -31.22 -2.97
CA ALA A 216 8.41 -30.56 -1.76
C ALA A 216 9.77 -31.09 -1.32
N ARG A 217 9.95 -32.44 -1.32
CA ARG A 217 11.22 -33.08 -0.98
C ARG A 217 12.34 -32.58 -1.88
N VAL A 218 12.15 -32.71 -3.21
CA VAL A 218 13.12 -32.25 -4.21
C VAL A 218 13.42 -30.76 -4.04
N GLY A 219 12.39 -29.93 -3.82
CA GLY A 219 12.56 -28.47 -3.60
C GLY A 219 13.42 -28.15 -2.38
N PHE A 220 13.17 -28.81 -1.23
CA PHE A 220 14.00 -28.63 -0.04
C PHE A 220 15.44 -29.11 -0.27
N GLU A 221 15.65 -30.23 -0.96
CA GLU A 221 16.99 -30.74 -1.28
C GLU A 221 17.77 -29.80 -2.20
N GLN A 222 17.11 -29.25 -3.22
CA GLN A 222 17.68 -28.24 -4.11
C GLN A 222 18.09 -26.98 -3.34
N LEU A 223 17.20 -26.47 -2.49
CA LEU A 223 17.49 -25.32 -1.64
C LEU A 223 18.72 -25.54 -0.76
N ILE A 224 18.84 -26.71 -0.14
CA ILE A 224 20.00 -27.09 0.70
C ILE A 224 21.29 -27.15 -0.14
N THR A 225 21.19 -27.60 -1.38
CA THR A 225 22.32 -27.71 -2.30
C THR A 225 22.83 -26.34 -2.75
N ILE A 226 21.89 -25.42 -3.09
CA ILE A 226 22.21 -24.08 -3.57
C ILE A 226 22.69 -23.17 -2.43
N HIS A 227 22.06 -23.28 -1.25
CA HIS A 227 22.31 -22.40 -0.10
C HIS A 227 22.73 -23.15 1.17
N PRO A 228 23.76 -24.01 1.14
CA PRO A 228 24.04 -25.03 2.19
C PRO A 228 24.30 -24.45 3.58
N LYS A 229 24.82 -23.22 3.66
CA LYS A 229 25.15 -22.54 4.92
C LYS A 229 24.07 -21.54 5.40
N SER A 230 23.00 -21.35 4.64
CA SER A 230 21.96 -20.40 5.01
C SER A 230 21.13 -20.92 6.20
N ARG A 231 20.57 -19.98 6.97
CA ARG A 231 19.60 -20.32 8.02
C ARG A 231 18.38 -21.03 7.44
N ILE A 232 17.96 -20.64 6.25
CA ILE A 232 16.80 -21.24 5.55
C ILE A 232 17.08 -22.70 5.19
N ALA A 233 18.32 -23.07 4.82
CA ALA A 233 18.68 -24.46 4.58
C ALA A 233 18.61 -25.33 5.86
N GLN A 234 18.83 -24.75 7.03
CA GLN A 234 18.61 -25.48 8.29
C GLN A 234 17.13 -25.76 8.54
N GLU A 235 16.24 -24.80 8.25
CA GLU A 235 14.80 -25.02 8.30
C GLU A 235 14.35 -26.07 7.26
N ALA A 236 14.91 -26.05 6.05
CA ALA A 236 14.63 -27.06 5.02
C ALA A 236 15.05 -28.48 5.46
N ARG A 237 16.24 -28.63 6.07
CA ARG A 237 16.66 -29.92 6.63
C ARG A 237 15.74 -30.39 7.76
N PHE A 238 15.27 -29.48 8.60
CA PHE A 238 14.32 -29.78 9.65
C PHE A 238 12.98 -30.27 9.06
N ARG A 239 12.47 -29.61 8.01
CA ARG A 239 11.24 -30.03 7.30
C ARG A 239 11.38 -31.40 6.65
N LEU A 240 12.54 -31.71 6.03
CA LEU A 240 12.80 -33.04 5.49
C LEU A 240 12.81 -34.12 6.59
N ALA A 241 13.36 -33.82 7.77
CA ALA A 241 13.30 -34.71 8.92
C ALA A 241 11.86 -34.90 9.44
N GLU A 242 11.02 -33.85 9.46
CA GLU A 242 9.59 -33.98 9.77
C GLU A 242 8.86 -34.86 8.76
N MET A 243 9.12 -34.68 7.44
CA MET A 243 8.55 -35.54 6.41
C MET A 243 8.89 -37.01 6.64
N LEU A 244 10.14 -37.33 6.99
CA LEU A 244 10.56 -38.70 7.32
C LEU A 244 9.85 -39.23 8.58
N GLU A 245 9.62 -38.39 9.58
CA GLU A 245 8.88 -38.74 10.80
C GLU A 245 7.41 -39.07 10.50
N GLU A 246 6.75 -38.25 9.67
CA GLU A 246 5.37 -38.45 9.24
C GLU A 246 5.19 -39.73 8.40
N GLU A 247 6.21 -40.09 7.62
CA GLU A 247 6.26 -41.34 6.83
C GLU A 247 6.64 -42.56 7.66
N GLU A 248 6.68 -42.44 8.99
CA GLU A 248 7.08 -43.51 9.91
C GLU A 248 8.51 -44.06 9.71
N HIS A 249 9.37 -43.35 8.97
CA HIS A 249 10.77 -43.66 8.81
C HIS A 249 11.59 -43.20 10.04
N LEU A 250 11.16 -43.62 11.23
CA LEU A 250 11.60 -43.05 12.53
C LEU A 250 13.10 -43.06 12.75
N LYS A 251 13.82 -44.13 12.29
CA LYS A 251 15.29 -44.19 12.44
C LYS A 251 15.98 -43.17 11.54
N LYS A 252 15.51 -43.00 10.30
CA LYS A 252 16.04 -42.00 9.37
C LYS A 252 15.75 -40.57 9.86
N ALA A 253 14.54 -40.34 10.36
CA ALA A 253 14.15 -39.06 10.97
C ALA A 253 15.03 -38.71 12.17
N LEU A 254 15.28 -39.68 13.05
CA LEU A 254 16.16 -39.48 14.20
C LEU A 254 17.60 -39.13 13.77
N GLN A 255 18.14 -39.81 12.76
CA GLN A 255 19.46 -39.51 12.19
C GLN A 255 19.48 -38.09 11.59
N ALA A 256 18.44 -37.71 10.82
CA ALA A 256 18.34 -36.40 10.18
C ALA A 256 18.28 -35.27 11.22
N TYR A 257 17.42 -35.39 12.25
CA TYR A 257 17.39 -34.42 13.34
C TYR A 257 18.68 -34.34 14.13
N SER A 258 19.34 -35.47 14.40
CA SER A 258 20.61 -35.51 15.13
C SER A 258 21.78 -34.88 14.36
N ALA A 259 21.68 -34.80 13.02
CA ALA A 259 22.65 -34.12 12.17
C ALA A 259 22.48 -32.59 12.11
N LEU A 260 21.41 -32.03 12.65
CA LEU A 260 21.11 -30.59 12.66
C LEU A 260 21.95 -29.88 13.72
N THR A 261 23.20 -29.61 13.43
CA THR A 261 24.07 -28.81 14.30
C THR A 261 23.78 -27.31 14.10
N GLY A 262 23.62 -26.57 15.23
CA GLY A 262 23.37 -25.13 15.17
C GLY A 262 21.96 -24.72 14.70
N TYR A 263 20.99 -25.63 14.76
CA TYR A 263 19.60 -25.30 14.47
C TYR A 263 19.06 -24.25 15.46
N PRO A 264 18.40 -23.19 15.01
CA PRO A 264 18.04 -22.07 15.90
C PRO A 264 17.13 -22.46 17.09
N ARG A 265 16.18 -23.39 16.88
CA ARG A 265 15.22 -23.83 17.89
C ARG A 265 15.70 -25.11 18.60
N GLN A 266 16.80 -25.01 19.35
CA GLN A 266 17.45 -26.15 20.00
C GLN A 266 16.53 -26.97 20.93
N ASP A 267 15.62 -26.29 21.65
CA ASP A 267 14.71 -26.99 22.57
C ASP A 267 13.68 -27.83 21.80
N LEU A 268 13.14 -27.31 20.70
CA LEU A 268 12.26 -28.07 19.82
C LEU A 268 13.00 -29.29 19.24
N LEU A 269 14.23 -29.10 18.76
CA LEU A 269 15.06 -30.18 18.21
C LEU A 269 15.29 -31.28 19.26
N LYS A 270 15.66 -30.91 20.49
CA LYS A 270 15.85 -31.88 21.59
C LYS A 270 14.57 -32.65 21.91
N GLN A 271 13.43 -31.96 21.96
CA GLN A 271 12.12 -32.61 22.17
C GLN A 271 11.77 -33.60 21.06
N LYS A 272 11.98 -33.22 19.78
CA LYS A 272 11.75 -34.11 18.65
C LYS A 272 12.64 -35.36 18.72
N ILE A 273 13.93 -35.20 19.02
CA ILE A 273 14.88 -36.32 19.16
C ILE A 273 14.47 -37.25 20.32
N LEU A 274 14.10 -36.71 21.49
CA LEU A 274 13.68 -37.50 22.65
C LEU A 274 12.43 -38.30 22.31
N HIS A 275 11.40 -37.65 21.79
CA HIS A 275 10.13 -38.28 21.41
C HIS A 275 10.33 -39.42 20.41
N LEU A 276 11.21 -39.20 19.38
CA LEU A 276 11.52 -40.25 18.40
C LEU A 276 12.23 -41.45 19.02
N LYS A 277 13.18 -41.24 19.97
CA LYS A 277 13.84 -42.32 20.71
C LYS A 277 12.82 -43.16 21.48
N GLU A 278 11.88 -42.53 22.16
CA GLU A 278 10.81 -43.24 22.89
C GLU A 278 9.88 -44.00 21.94
N ARG A 279 9.48 -43.43 20.80
CA ARG A 279 8.65 -44.11 19.79
C ARG A 279 9.36 -45.34 19.26
N ILE A 280 10.64 -45.24 18.92
CA ILE A 280 11.46 -46.35 18.41
C ILE A 280 11.57 -47.44 19.49
N ALA A 281 11.81 -47.08 20.77
CA ALA A 281 11.91 -48.03 21.87
C ALA A 281 10.58 -48.78 22.11
N ARG A 282 9.46 -48.10 22.04
CA ARG A 282 8.14 -48.71 22.15
C ARG A 282 7.86 -49.71 21.02
N LYS A 283 8.15 -49.36 19.77
CA LYS A 283 8.00 -50.27 18.63
C LYS A 283 8.87 -51.54 18.76
N LYS A 284 10.07 -51.46 19.34
CA LYS A 284 10.89 -52.63 19.60
C LYS A 284 10.38 -53.60 20.69
N LYS A 285 9.54 -53.12 21.61
CA LYS A 285 8.95 -53.96 22.67
C LYS A 285 7.69 -54.69 22.25
N VAL A 286 7.09 -54.29 21.13
CA VAL A 286 5.85 -54.88 20.60
C VAL A 286 6.09 -55.90 19.49
N LEU A 287 7.30 -55.91 18.94
CA LEU A 287 7.81 -56.93 17.99
C LEU A 287 8.58 -58.01 18.75
#